data_469c3d405d425cd0b81140d16e0432f0
#
_entry.id   469c3d405d425cd0b81140d16e0432f0
#
_cell.length_a   1.000
_cell.length_b   1.000
_cell.length_c   1.000
_cell.angle_alpha   90.00
_cell.angle_beta   90.00
_cell.angle_gamma   90.00
#
_symmetry.space_group_name_H-M   'P 1'
#
loop_
_entity.id
_entity.type
_entity.pdbx_description
1 polymer ?
#
loop_
_entity_poly.entity_id
_entity_poly.type
_entity_poly.pdbx_seq_one_letter_code
_entity_poly.pdbx_strand_id
1 'polypeptide(L)'
;MKIFFRYFLFLALCSCCYIASAGTDDHVGYVVGNNYGVGPSGQKWRETGPNGDVTVKFRYGSVTNNLVFYKPTQLGPTGVSLKWAQLDSASGGGFLYCNRSGSTSGGPMHIENKMVDSGKSYGGHKLFKTSVPGLYYTLAISNIWSTYTYTDINPSGMYIGDSTSQSFNWRGESEQTLYWSCNNANTKNKYWAVGGVMQTLTIEFYTDTDFNPTTNQRVTLSRTDNYLYSFKAYGAGIGINDYSYFLKIDFDLTDIVLTNPTCFTAALSGSSVSGSTVKMGDYTPAQIKNGATAVPFDITLQNCIRVRNIETKLKSNKVGSVSKELLANTLTGNDAAKGVGVLIEGLKNTKSAQMVLKPNDATSIYKDYETEDDTTGGIYPDKGNGTSQPLHFQATLKQDGNIAIEPGDFKATSTFQVTSP
;
A
#
# COMPACT_ATOMS: atom_id res chain seq x y z
N MET A 1 44.21 -66.73 11.44
CA MET A 1 44.53 -65.99 10.20
C MET A 1 43.63 -66.39 9.04
N LYS A 2 42.39 -66.91 9.27
CA LYS A 2 41.42 -67.26 8.21
C LYS A 2 40.09 -66.49 8.29
N ILE A 3 39.91 -65.66 9.32
CA ILE A 3 38.66 -64.89 9.52
C ILE A 3 38.75 -63.46 8.96
N PHE A 4 39.96 -62.92 8.83
CA PHE A 4 40.16 -61.57 8.28
C PHE A 4 39.99 -61.47 6.74
N PHE A 5 40.13 -62.54 6.02
CA PHE A 5 40.01 -62.53 4.56
C PHE A 5 38.57 -62.60 4.05
N ARG A 6 37.63 -63.05 4.87
CA ARG A 6 36.20 -63.09 4.49
C ARG A 6 35.50 -61.76 4.64
N TYR A 7 35.95 -60.91 5.54
CA TYR A 7 35.35 -59.57 5.70
C TYR A 7 35.86 -58.54 4.70
N PHE A 8 37.07 -58.72 4.18
CA PHE A 8 37.61 -57.83 3.13
C PHE A 8 36.99 -58.07 1.77
N LEU A 9 36.54 -59.28 1.48
CA LEU A 9 35.88 -59.60 0.23
C LEU A 9 34.41 -59.10 0.21
N PHE A 10 33.78 -58.99 1.38
CA PHE A 10 32.39 -58.44 1.49
C PHE A 10 32.36 -56.94 1.45
N LEU A 11 33.37 -56.24 1.95
CA LEU A 11 33.49 -54.78 1.82
C LEU A 11 33.88 -54.34 0.39
N ALA A 12 34.62 -55.12 -0.33
CA ALA A 12 34.97 -54.84 -1.71
C ALA A 12 33.80 -55.08 -2.68
N LEU A 13 32.85 -55.95 -2.34
CA LEU A 13 31.65 -56.18 -3.12
C LEU A 13 30.52 -55.18 -2.85
N CYS A 14 30.51 -54.54 -1.68
CA CYS A 14 29.57 -53.45 -1.41
C CYS A 14 30.01 -52.09 -1.97
N SER A 15 31.28 -51.88 -2.29
CA SER A 15 31.75 -50.61 -2.87
C SER A 15 31.60 -50.56 -4.39
N CYS A 16 31.27 -51.66 -5.05
CA CYS A 16 31.03 -51.68 -6.50
C CYS A 16 29.57 -51.48 -6.92
N CYS A 17 28.64 -51.30 -5.98
CA CYS A 17 27.25 -51.05 -6.30
C CYS A 17 26.84 -49.56 -6.28
N TYR A 18 27.78 -48.62 -6.16
CA TYR A 18 27.54 -47.21 -6.41
C TYR A 18 28.17 -46.72 -7.72
N ILE A 19 28.11 -47.52 -8.74
CA ILE A 19 28.02 -46.97 -10.08
C ILE A 19 26.53 -46.69 -10.23
N ALA A 20 26.11 -45.51 -9.74
CA ALA A 20 24.89 -44.94 -10.25
C ALA A 20 25.02 -44.96 -11.75
N SER A 21 24.27 -45.82 -12.40
CA SER A 21 24.02 -45.69 -13.83
C SER A 21 23.56 -44.24 -13.96
N ALA A 22 24.35 -43.44 -14.66
CA ALA A 22 23.82 -42.24 -15.24
C ALA A 22 22.69 -42.75 -16.15
N GLY A 23 21.50 -42.83 -15.59
CA GLY A 23 20.28 -43.13 -16.29
C GLY A 23 20.24 -42.13 -17.42
N THR A 24 20.09 -42.62 -18.63
CA THR A 24 19.72 -41.80 -19.76
C THR A 24 18.51 -41.01 -19.34
N ASP A 25 18.70 -39.72 -19.14
CA ASP A 25 17.70 -38.79 -18.67
C ASP A 25 16.56 -38.70 -19.67
N ASP A 26 15.53 -39.47 -19.42
CA ASP A 26 14.34 -39.53 -20.24
C ASP A 26 13.18 -38.71 -19.70
N HIS A 27 13.44 -37.64 -18.95
CA HIS A 27 12.40 -36.81 -18.35
C HIS A 27 12.41 -35.39 -18.91
N VAL A 28 11.25 -34.90 -19.29
CA VAL A 28 11.06 -33.49 -19.59
C VAL A 28 11.14 -32.70 -18.27
N GLY A 29 12.16 -31.89 -18.15
CA GLY A 29 12.33 -31.00 -17.05
C GLY A 29 12.25 -29.56 -17.53
N TYR A 30 11.77 -28.69 -16.65
CA TYR A 30 11.83 -27.26 -16.87
C TYR A 30 13.06 -26.66 -16.23
N VAL A 31 13.71 -25.74 -16.95
CA VAL A 31 14.84 -24.94 -16.48
C VAL A 31 14.54 -23.47 -16.68
N VAL A 32 15.01 -22.65 -15.79
CA VAL A 32 14.87 -21.19 -15.87
C VAL A 32 16.22 -20.52 -16.03
N GLY A 33 16.25 -19.36 -16.62
CA GLY A 33 17.43 -18.53 -16.75
C GLY A 33 17.46 -17.70 -18.01
N ASN A 34 18.59 -17.07 -18.22
CA ASN A 34 18.84 -16.15 -19.31
C ASN A 34 19.53 -16.83 -20.49
N ASN A 35 18.97 -16.68 -21.66
CA ASN A 35 19.64 -17.02 -22.91
C ASN A 35 19.17 -16.07 -24.02
N TYR A 36 19.88 -14.99 -24.20
CA TYR A 36 19.59 -13.99 -25.23
C TYR A 36 20.07 -14.37 -26.64
N GLY A 37 20.74 -15.51 -26.82
CA GLY A 37 21.15 -15.96 -28.15
C GLY A 37 19.89 -16.20 -29.00
N VAL A 38 19.60 -15.37 -29.96
CA VAL A 38 18.59 -15.63 -30.99
C VAL A 38 19.15 -16.71 -31.88
N GLY A 39 18.53 -17.90 -31.88
CA GLY A 39 18.86 -18.92 -32.90
C GLY A 39 18.55 -18.40 -34.29
N PRO A 40 19.12 -19.01 -35.35
CA PRO A 40 18.84 -18.60 -36.72
C PRO A 40 17.34 -18.60 -36.97
N SER A 41 16.87 -17.49 -37.51
CA SER A 41 15.51 -17.14 -37.92
C SER A 41 14.39 -18.09 -37.46
N GLY A 42 13.77 -17.76 -36.32
CA GLY A 42 12.48 -18.34 -35.93
C GLY A 42 12.54 -19.69 -35.19
N GLN A 43 13.69 -20.22 -34.88
CA GLN A 43 13.81 -21.49 -34.14
C GLN A 43 13.63 -21.25 -32.63
N LYS A 44 12.64 -21.92 -32.08
CA LYS A 44 12.33 -21.88 -30.63
C LYS A 44 13.22 -22.79 -29.78
N TRP A 45 14.08 -23.59 -30.40
CA TRP A 45 14.97 -24.49 -29.73
C TRP A 45 16.43 -24.00 -29.78
N ARG A 46 17.23 -24.40 -28.80
CA ARG A 46 18.65 -24.03 -28.68
C ARG A 46 19.49 -25.24 -28.32
N GLU A 47 20.73 -25.25 -28.79
CA GLU A 47 21.69 -26.31 -28.47
C GLU A 47 22.27 -26.17 -27.06
N THR A 48 22.27 -24.95 -26.54
CA THR A 48 22.75 -24.65 -25.19
C THR A 48 21.56 -24.18 -24.30
N GLY A 49 21.56 -24.64 -23.06
CA GLY A 49 20.59 -24.19 -22.04
C GLY A 49 20.77 -22.74 -21.65
N PRO A 50 20.00 -22.29 -20.65
CA PRO A 50 20.18 -20.98 -20.08
C PRO A 50 21.62 -20.79 -19.62
N ASN A 51 22.13 -19.55 -19.70
CA ASN A 51 23.52 -19.22 -19.44
C ASN A 51 23.74 -18.32 -18.24
N GLY A 52 22.72 -18.05 -17.45
CA GLY A 52 22.81 -17.25 -16.24
C GLY A 52 21.45 -16.89 -15.66
N ASP A 53 21.48 -16.20 -14.54
CA ASP A 53 20.30 -15.67 -13.90
C ASP A 53 19.65 -14.60 -14.78
N VAL A 54 18.33 -14.46 -14.60
CA VAL A 54 17.56 -13.36 -15.20
C VAL A 54 16.86 -12.59 -14.09
N THR A 55 16.86 -11.28 -14.19
CA THR A 55 16.12 -10.41 -13.27
C THR A 55 15.03 -9.68 -14.04
N VAL A 56 13.79 -9.82 -13.57
CA VAL A 56 12.64 -9.06 -14.05
C VAL A 56 12.29 -8.04 -12.99
N LYS A 57 12.29 -6.80 -13.40
CA LYS A 57 11.94 -5.68 -12.52
C LYS A 57 10.63 -5.07 -12.98
N PHE A 58 9.64 -5.13 -12.10
CA PHE A 58 8.37 -4.47 -12.29
C PHE A 58 8.44 -3.04 -11.79
N ARG A 59 7.78 -2.16 -12.51
CA ARG A 59 7.58 -0.78 -12.09
C ARG A 59 6.09 -0.50 -12.03
N TYR A 60 5.64 0.08 -10.92
CA TYR A 60 4.27 0.49 -10.77
C TYR A 60 4.08 1.91 -11.31
N GLY A 61 3.43 1.98 -12.48
CA GLY A 61 3.03 3.24 -13.09
C GLY A 61 4.14 4.02 -13.78
N SER A 62 3.74 4.91 -14.67
CA SER A 62 4.61 5.89 -15.35
C SER A 62 4.46 7.31 -14.79
N VAL A 63 3.56 7.49 -13.81
CA VAL A 63 3.24 8.77 -13.16
C VAL A 63 3.30 8.61 -11.66
N THR A 64 3.59 9.69 -10.96
CA THR A 64 3.59 9.69 -9.50
C THR A 64 2.20 9.40 -8.97
N ASN A 65 2.07 8.38 -8.15
CA ASN A 65 0.82 8.01 -7.50
C ASN A 65 0.91 8.34 -6.01
N ASN A 66 -0.13 8.97 -5.48
CA ASN A 66 -0.27 9.20 -4.05
C ASN A 66 -0.98 8.02 -3.40
N LEU A 67 -0.34 7.40 -2.42
CA LEU A 67 -0.95 6.44 -1.53
C LEU A 67 -1.35 7.15 -0.25
N VAL A 68 -2.62 7.08 0.07
CA VAL A 68 -3.16 7.66 1.30
C VAL A 68 -3.58 6.53 2.22
N PHE A 69 -2.98 6.49 3.40
CA PHE A 69 -3.36 5.59 4.46
C PHE A 69 -3.82 6.38 5.68
N TYR A 70 -4.85 5.90 6.35
CA TYR A 70 -5.28 6.47 7.61
C TYR A 70 -4.41 5.95 8.76
N LYS A 71 -4.18 6.80 9.75
CA LYS A 71 -3.44 6.38 10.94
C LYS A 71 -4.21 5.28 11.67
N PRO A 72 -3.62 4.11 11.84
CA PRO A 72 -4.31 2.99 12.47
C PRO A 72 -4.25 3.09 13.99
N THR A 73 -5.18 2.44 14.66
CA THR A 73 -5.18 2.25 16.12
C THR A 73 -4.59 0.90 16.52
N GLN A 74 -4.45 -0.02 15.57
CA GLN A 74 -3.88 -1.35 15.75
C GLN A 74 -3.37 -1.88 14.41
N LEU A 75 -2.65 -2.98 14.41
CA LEU A 75 -2.24 -3.66 13.20
C LEU A 75 -3.47 -4.12 12.40
N GLY A 76 -3.51 -3.74 11.13
CA GLY A 76 -4.59 -4.12 10.23
C GLY A 76 -4.33 -3.79 8.76
N PRO A 77 -5.16 -4.30 7.85
CA PRO A 77 -5.07 -4.02 6.44
C PRO A 77 -5.44 -2.56 6.14
N THR A 78 -4.77 -1.98 5.17
CA THR A 78 -5.05 -0.61 4.71
C THR A 78 -6.21 -0.54 3.71
N GLY A 79 -6.63 -1.68 3.16
CA GLY A 79 -7.54 -1.76 2.02
C GLY A 79 -6.88 -1.47 0.67
N VAL A 80 -5.58 -1.13 0.67
CA VAL A 80 -4.82 -0.86 -0.56
C VAL A 80 -4.14 -2.12 -1.04
N SER A 81 -4.37 -2.47 -2.30
CA SER A 81 -3.66 -3.54 -2.98
C SER A 81 -3.17 -3.10 -4.35
N LEU A 82 -1.95 -3.51 -4.68
CA LEU A 82 -1.36 -3.33 -6.00
C LEU A 82 -1.40 -4.66 -6.74
N LYS A 83 -1.91 -4.64 -7.97
CA LYS A 83 -2.01 -5.84 -8.80
C LYS A 83 -1.29 -5.66 -10.12
N TRP A 84 -0.54 -6.67 -10.52
CA TRP A 84 0.07 -6.79 -11.83
C TRP A 84 -0.35 -8.11 -12.46
N ALA A 85 -0.67 -8.07 -13.73
CA ALA A 85 -1.13 -9.23 -14.48
C ALA A 85 -0.20 -9.58 -15.66
N GLN A 86 1.03 -9.09 -15.67
CA GLN A 86 1.91 -9.33 -16.80
C GLN A 86 3.37 -9.40 -16.38
N LEU A 87 4.07 -10.42 -16.84
CA LEU A 87 5.50 -10.46 -16.98
C LEU A 87 5.88 -10.22 -18.42
N ASP A 88 7.02 -9.60 -18.59
CA ASP A 88 7.56 -9.35 -19.90
C ASP A 88 7.72 -10.67 -20.68
N SER A 89 7.02 -10.77 -21.78
CA SER A 89 7.32 -11.75 -22.79
C SER A 89 8.58 -11.27 -23.47
N ALA A 90 9.73 -11.72 -23.02
CA ALA A 90 10.95 -11.48 -23.74
C ALA A 90 10.75 -11.97 -25.18
N SER A 91 10.56 -11.04 -26.09
CA SER A 91 10.53 -11.32 -27.51
C SER A 91 11.88 -11.93 -27.89
N GLY A 92 11.94 -13.25 -28.00
CA GLY A 92 13.08 -13.99 -28.48
C GLY A 92 13.98 -14.70 -27.49
N GLY A 93 13.79 -14.58 -26.18
CA GLY A 93 14.51 -15.33 -25.17
C GLY A 93 13.59 -15.71 -24.04
N GLY A 94 13.05 -16.90 -24.01
CA GLY A 94 12.19 -17.33 -22.89
C GLY A 94 12.99 -17.41 -21.60
N PHE A 95 12.36 -17.10 -20.48
CA PHE A 95 12.92 -17.35 -19.14
C PHE A 95 12.72 -18.81 -18.73
N LEU A 96 11.78 -19.49 -19.38
CA LEU A 96 11.44 -20.88 -19.15
C LEU A 96 11.78 -21.70 -20.36
N TYR A 97 12.52 -22.78 -20.13
CA TYR A 97 12.92 -23.75 -21.12
C TYR A 97 12.50 -25.14 -20.69
N CYS A 98 12.22 -26.02 -21.63
CA CYS A 98 12.16 -27.42 -21.34
C CYS A 98 13.32 -28.15 -22.04
N ASN A 99 13.87 -29.15 -21.35
CA ASN A 99 14.82 -30.11 -21.92
C ASN A 99 14.08 -31.43 -22.19
N ARG A 100 14.55 -32.16 -23.19
CA ARG A 100 13.89 -33.35 -23.65
C ARG A 100 13.98 -34.51 -22.68
N SER A 101 12.89 -35.20 -22.47
CA SER A 101 12.53 -36.56 -22.84
C SER A 101 11.44 -37.13 -21.93
N GLY A 102 10.55 -37.83 -22.47
CA GLY A 102 9.68 -38.88 -21.91
C GLY A 102 8.62 -38.53 -20.85
N SER A 103 8.75 -37.53 -20.00
CA SER A 103 7.77 -37.19 -18.97
C SER A 103 7.26 -35.77 -19.12
N THR A 104 5.94 -35.60 -19.02
CA THR A 104 5.24 -34.33 -19.11
C THR A 104 5.18 -33.57 -17.79
N SER A 105 5.68 -34.12 -16.71
CA SER A 105 5.74 -33.44 -15.42
C SER A 105 7.03 -32.64 -15.31
N GLY A 106 6.90 -31.31 -15.32
CA GLY A 106 8.00 -30.44 -14.92
C GLY A 106 8.38 -30.70 -13.46
N GLY A 107 9.66 -30.61 -13.14
CA GLY A 107 10.13 -30.65 -11.77
C GLY A 107 9.59 -29.46 -10.96
N PRO A 108 9.62 -29.55 -9.62
CA PRO A 108 9.18 -28.44 -8.80
C PRO A 108 10.04 -27.21 -8.99
N MET A 109 9.40 -26.07 -9.11
CA MET A 109 10.02 -24.75 -9.01
C MET A 109 10.02 -24.33 -7.55
N HIS A 110 11.19 -24.14 -6.99
CA HIS A 110 11.34 -23.65 -5.63
C HIS A 110 11.36 -22.14 -5.62
N ILE A 111 10.72 -21.57 -4.61
CA ILE A 111 10.67 -20.14 -4.38
C ILE A 111 11.66 -19.80 -3.27
N GLU A 112 12.59 -18.92 -3.57
CA GLU A 112 13.48 -18.33 -2.59
C GLU A 112 13.01 -16.94 -2.24
N ASN A 113 12.71 -16.68 -0.96
CA ASN A 113 12.26 -15.39 -0.46
C ASN A 113 13.46 -14.55 0.04
N LYS A 114 13.54 -13.30 -0.40
CA LYS A 114 14.54 -12.31 0.04
C LYS A 114 13.89 -11.10 0.74
N MET A 115 12.58 -11.10 0.92
CA MET A 115 11.89 -10.03 1.64
C MET A 115 12.28 -10.04 3.12
N VAL A 116 12.38 -8.86 3.72
CA VAL A 116 12.74 -8.73 5.14
C VAL A 116 11.52 -8.98 6.01
N ASP A 117 11.52 -10.07 6.77
CA ASP A 117 10.44 -10.41 7.70
C ASP A 117 10.33 -9.33 8.79
N SER A 118 9.11 -8.89 9.08
CA SER A 118 8.83 -7.94 10.15
C SER A 118 8.71 -8.57 11.53
N GLY A 119 8.59 -9.91 11.60
CA GLY A 119 8.21 -10.65 12.80
C GLY A 119 6.73 -10.55 13.14
N LYS A 120 5.91 -9.91 12.29
CA LYS A 120 4.46 -9.76 12.45
C LYS A 120 3.71 -10.62 11.44
N SER A 121 2.44 -10.89 11.76
CA SER A 121 1.53 -11.61 10.86
C SER A 121 0.12 -11.02 10.94
N TYR A 122 -0.66 -11.19 9.89
CA TYR A 122 -2.07 -10.86 9.85
C TYR A 122 -2.83 -11.87 8.99
N GLY A 123 -3.98 -12.34 9.46
CA GLY A 123 -4.79 -13.33 8.74
C GLY A 123 -4.08 -14.67 8.47
N GLY A 124 -3.03 -15.02 9.23
CA GLY A 124 -2.22 -16.22 9.04
C GLY A 124 -1.02 -16.04 8.09
N HIS A 125 -0.85 -14.85 7.48
CA HIS A 125 0.22 -14.54 6.56
C HIS A 125 1.31 -13.68 7.22
N LYS A 126 2.57 -13.94 6.89
CA LYS A 126 3.70 -13.13 7.33
C LYS A 126 3.69 -11.75 6.70
N LEU A 127 4.03 -10.74 7.49
CA LEU A 127 4.17 -9.38 7.02
C LEU A 127 5.65 -9.04 6.83
N PHE A 128 5.95 -8.40 5.71
CA PHE A 128 7.30 -7.97 5.35
C PHE A 128 7.46 -6.45 5.49
N LYS A 129 8.68 -6.01 5.78
CA LYS A 129 8.99 -4.60 6.00
C LYS A 129 9.02 -3.80 4.70
N THR A 130 8.54 -2.58 4.78
CA THR A 130 8.86 -1.52 3.81
C THR A 130 9.96 -0.60 4.36
N SER A 131 10.36 0.39 3.58
CA SER A 131 11.25 1.48 4.05
C SER A 131 10.58 2.42 5.05
N VAL A 132 9.27 2.29 5.26
CA VAL A 132 8.47 3.17 6.14
C VAL A 132 8.13 2.42 7.42
N PRO A 133 8.54 2.90 8.60
CA PRO A 133 8.16 2.29 9.87
C PRO A 133 6.64 2.17 10.00
N GLY A 134 6.18 1.04 10.52
CA GLY A 134 4.75 0.79 10.71
C GLY A 134 3.96 0.50 9.43
N LEU A 135 4.62 0.44 8.27
CA LEU A 135 4.04 0.00 6.99
C LEU A 135 4.64 -1.33 6.58
N TYR A 136 3.78 -2.31 6.37
CA TYR A 136 4.13 -3.68 6.02
C TYR A 136 3.40 -4.11 4.77
N TYR A 137 3.80 -5.23 4.19
CA TYR A 137 3.14 -5.80 3.03
C TYR A 137 3.15 -7.32 3.04
N THR A 138 2.21 -7.92 2.31
CA THR A 138 2.25 -9.29 1.83
C THR A 138 2.45 -9.29 0.32
N LEU A 139 2.97 -10.37 -0.23
CA LEU A 139 3.06 -10.58 -1.66
C LEU A 139 2.48 -11.94 -1.99
N ALA A 140 1.43 -11.98 -2.80
CA ALA A 140 0.78 -13.19 -3.24
C ALA A 140 0.89 -13.37 -4.75
N ILE A 141 1.10 -14.62 -5.18
CA ILE A 141 1.06 -15.05 -6.57
C ILE A 141 -0.18 -15.90 -6.76
N SER A 142 -1.09 -15.51 -7.63
CA SER A 142 -2.31 -16.29 -7.87
C SER A 142 -2.25 -17.15 -9.14
N ASN A 143 -1.50 -16.73 -10.15
CA ASN A 143 -1.31 -17.46 -11.39
C ASN A 143 0.11 -17.31 -11.89
N ILE A 144 0.69 -18.43 -12.36
CA ILE A 144 1.92 -18.42 -13.14
C ILE A 144 1.67 -19.32 -14.34
N TRP A 145 1.88 -18.81 -15.53
CA TRP A 145 1.68 -19.57 -16.76
C TRP A 145 2.60 -19.08 -17.89
N SER A 146 2.77 -19.93 -18.87
CA SER A 146 3.45 -19.62 -20.12
C SER A 146 2.61 -20.16 -21.27
N THR A 147 3.07 -19.99 -22.51
CA THR A 147 2.31 -20.39 -23.71
C THR A 147 1.82 -21.84 -23.70
N TYR A 148 2.54 -22.75 -23.03
CA TYR A 148 2.26 -24.18 -23.04
C TYR A 148 2.22 -24.81 -21.64
N THR A 149 2.27 -24.01 -20.61
CA THR A 149 2.32 -24.52 -19.24
C THR A 149 1.41 -23.70 -18.31
N TYR A 150 0.95 -24.34 -17.27
CA TYR A 150 0.24 -23.72 -16.17
C TYR A 150 0.74 -24.29 -14.84
N THR A 151 0.32 -23.70 -13.74
CA THR A 151 0.73 -24.12 -12.39
C THR A 151 -0.43 -24.64 -11.59
N ASP A 152 -0.10 -25.31 -10.48
CA ASP A 152 -1.04 -25.75 -9.45
C ASP A 152 -1.39 -24.66 -8.44
N ILE A 153 -0.95 -23.45 -8.64
CA ILE A 153 -1.22 -22.36 -7.69
C ILE A 153 -2.71 -22.07 -7.67
N ASN A 154 -3.29 -22.20 -6.49
CA ASN A 154 -4.70 -21.92 -6.25
C ASN A 154 -5.04 -20.46 -6.65
N PRO A 155 -6.22 -20.19 -7.22
CA PRO A 155 -6.73 -18.83 -7.46
C PRO A 155 -6.72 -17.90 -6.24
N SER A 156 -6.79 -18.44 -5.01
CA SER A 156 -6.62 -17.66 -3.78
C SER A 156 -5.21 -17.14 -3.54
N GLY A 157 -4.24 -17.60 -4.34
CA GLY A 157 -2.86 -17.15 -4.28
C GLY A 157 -1.97 -17.98 -3.35
N MET A 158 -0.67 -17.91 -3.62
CA MET A 158 0.39 -18.37 -2.74
C MET A 158 1.08 -17.14 -2.15
N TYR A 159 1.02 -16.97 -0.84
CA TYR A 159 1.70 -15.89 -0.15
C TYR A 159 3.19 -16.24 0.00
N ILE A 160 4.04 -15.45 -0.64
CA ILE A 160 5.48 -15.69 -0.67
C ILE A 160 6.08 -15.46 0.71
N GLY A 161 6.85 -16.44 1.17
CA GLY A 161 7.59 -16.37 2.43
C GLY A 161 6.81 -16.85 3.66
N ASP A 162 5.54 -17.26 3.56
CA ASP A 162 4.78 -17.84 4.68
C ASP A 162 5.43 -19.09 5.22
N SER A 163 6.06 -19.86 4.37
CA SER A 163 6.88 -21.01 4.78
C SER A 163 8.32 -20.90 4.26
N THR A 164 9.23 -21.60 4.92
CA THR A 164 10.66 -21.63 4.54
C THR A 164 10.93 -22.41 3.27
N SER A 165 10.00 -23.29 2.87
CA SER A 165 10.10 -24.10 1.67
C SER A 165 8.80 -24.01 0.90
N GLN A 166 8.79 -23.21 -0.15
CA GLN A 166 7.66 -23.07 -1.06
C GLN A 166 8.05 -23.52 -2.45
N SER A 167 7.16 -24.26 -3.09
CA SER A 167 7.33 -24.72 -4.44
C SER A 167 6.01 -24.89 -5.17
N PHE A 168 6.04 -24.92 -6.47
CA PHE A 168 4.92 -25.26 -7.34
C PHE A 168 5.39 -26.12 -8.50
N ASN A 169 4.48 -26.85 -9.11
CA ASN A 169 4.77 -27.65 -10.29
C ASN A 169 4.26 -26.96 -11.55
N TRP A 170 5.07 -27.00 -12.61
CA TRP A 170 4.62 -26.69 -13.94
C TRP A 170 3.89 -27.89 -14.52
N ARG A 171 2.77 -27.63 -15.20
CA ARG A 171 2.03 -28.64 -15.96
C ARG A 171 1.90 -28.20 -17.40
N GLY A 172 1.84 -29.14 -18.33
CA GLY A 172 1.46 -28.85 -19.71
C GLY A 172 -0.06 -28.65 -19.85
N GLU A 173 -0.49 -27.66 -20.62
CA GLU A 173 -1.92 -27.47 -20.95
C GLU A 173 -2.52 -28.67 -21.68
N SER A 174 -1.71 -29.33 -22.51
CA SER A 174 -1.97 -30.68 -22.99
C SER A 174 -0.68 -31.43 -23.01
N GLU A 175 -0.66 -32.62 -22.44
CA GLU A 175 0.50 -33.52 -22.50
C GLU A 175 1.04 -33.66 -23.91
N GLN A 176 0.16 -33.68 -24.88
CA GLN A 176 0.50 -33.87 -26.28
C GLN A 176 1.19 -32.64 -26.88
N THR A 177 0.79 -31.44 -26.55
CA THR A 177 1.39 -30.21 -27.09
C THR A 177 2.78 -29.97 -26.50
N LEU A 178 2.96 -30.21 -25.22
CA LEU A 178 4.25 -30.09 -24.55
C LEU A 178 5.20 -31.19 -25.01
N TYR A 179 4.71 -32.40 -25.12
CA TYR A 179 5.41 -33.54 -25.65
C TYR A 179 5.97 -33.25 -27.06
N TRP A 180 5.16 -32.69 -27.95
CA TRP A 180 5.60 -32.32 -29.31
C TRP A 180 6.63 -31.17 -29.26
N SER A 181 6.42 -30.16 -28.46
CA SER A 181 7.33 -29.02 -28.40
C SER A 181 8.68 -29.37 -27.79
N CYS A 182 8.70 -30.15 -26.71
CA CYS A 182 9.93 -30.52 -26.01
C CYS A 182 10.59 -31.80 -26.57
N ASN A 183 9.81 -32.68 -27.18
CA ASN A 183 10.25 -34.00 -27.66
C ASN A 183 10.61 -34.02 -29.15
N ASN A 184 10.13 -33.04 -29.92
CA ASN A 184 10.26 -33.06 -31.38
C ASN A 184 11.69 -32.76 -31.91
N ALA A 185 12.59 -32.41 -31.05
CA ALA A 185 13.98 -32.34 -31.40
C ALA A 185 14.60 -33.74 -31.21
N ASN A 186 14.78 -34.45 -32.26
CA ASN A 186 15.45 -35.78 -32.36
C ASN A 186 16.91 -35.78 -31.85
N THR A 187 17.24 -34.88 -30.95
CA THR A 187 18.60 -34.64 -30.49
C THR A 187 18.60 -34.47 -28.97
N LYS A 188 19.19 -35.42 -28.30
CA LYS A 188 19.63 -35.32 -26.91
C LYS A 188 20.34 -33.99 -26.72
N ASN A 189 19.99 -33.23 -25.67
CA ASN A 189 20.62 -31.97 -25.25
C ASN A 189 20.13 -30.69 -25.92
N LYS A 190 18.95 -30.64 -26.53
CA LYS A 190 18.38 -29.37 -27.00
C LYS A 190 17.37 -28.82 -26.00
N TYR A 191 17.39 -27.52 -25.86
CA TYR A 191 16.45 -26.78 -25.02
C TYR A 191 15.40 -26.09 -25.88
N TRP A 192 14.15 -26.25 -25.53
CA TRP A 192 13.06 -25.60 -26.20
C TRP A 192 12.59 -24.42 -25.33
N ALA A 193 12.58 -23.23 -25.89
CA ALA A 193 12.07 -22.06 -25.19
C ALA A 193 10.53 -22.13 -25.11
N VAL A 194 9.99 -22.25 -23.92
CA VAL A 194 8.54 -22.30 -23.68
C VAL A 194 7.93 -20.90 -23.65
N GLY A 195 8.76 -19.87 -23.64
CA GLY A 195 8.35 -18.48 -23.64
C GLY A 195 8.55 -17.77 -22.30
N GLY A 196 8.06 -16.57 -22.20
CA GLY A 196 8.06 -15.81 -20.95
C GLY A 196 7.12 -16.41 -19.92
N VAL A 197 7.34 -16.09 -18.68
CA VAL A 197 6.50 -16.48 -17.57
C VAL A 197 5.55 -15.33 -17.26
N MET A 198 4.25 -15.57 -17.29
CA MET A 198 3.23 -14.61 -16.84
C MET A 198 2.79 -14.97 -15.43
N GLN A 199 2.62 -14.00 -14.60
CA GLN A 199 2.09 -14.18 -13.25
C GLN A 199 1.16 -13.05 -12.87
N THR A 200 0.18 -13.38 -12.04
CA THR A 200 -0.65 -12.41 -11.38
C THR A 200 -0.13 -12.23 -9.97
N LEU A 201 0.30 -11.03 -9.67
CA LEU A 201 0.91 -10.64 -8.41
C LEU A 201 0.01 -9.66 -7.70
N THR A 202 -0.08 -9.81 -6.39
CA THR A 202 -0.81 -8.88 -5.53
C THR A 202 0.07 -8.52 -4.35
N ILE A 203 0.26 -7.22 -4.12
CA ILE A 203 0.85 -6.67 -2.90
C ILE A 203 -0.26 -6.01 -2.12
N GLU A 204 -0.47 -6.44 -0.87
CA GLU A 204 -1.41 -5.84 0.05
C GLU A 204 -0.65 -5.16 1.17
N PHE A 205 -1.09 -3.95 1.56
CA PHE A 205 -0.44 -3.16 2.58
C PHE A 205 -1.16 -3.22 3.92
N TYR A 206 -0.37 -3.21 4.99
CA TYR A 206 -0.81 -3.25 6.38
C TYR A 206 -0.10 -2.16 7.16
N THR A 207 -0.80 -1.57 8.12
CA THR A 207 -0.22 -0.56 9.02
C THR A 207 -0.49 -0.90 10.47
N ASP A 208 0.37 -0.41 11.36
CA ASP A 208 0.17 -0.44 12.81
C ASP A 208 0.37 0.95 13.43
N THR A 209 0.33 1.01 14.76
CA THR A 209 0.42 2.28 15.50
C THR A 209 1.72 3.06 15.29
N ASP A 210 2.76 2.39 14.81
CA ASP A 210 4.06 3.02 14.51
C ASP A 210 4.06 3.73 13.16
N PHE A 211 2.99 3.57 12.36
CA PHE A 211 2.88 4.20 11.06
C PHE A 211 2.78 5.72 11.19
N ASN A 212 3.85 6.38 10.77
CA ASN A 212 3.95 7.83 10.79
C ASN A 212 4.83 8.32 9.62
N PRO A 213 4.33 8.30 8.39
CA PRO A 213 5.09 8.71 7.23
C PRO A 213 5.32 10.22 7.22
N THR A 214 6.46 10.63 6.68
CA THR A 214 6.69 12.04 6.34
C THR A 214 5.95 12.39 5.04
N THR A 215 5.62 13.67 4.86
CA THR A 215 5.00 14.14 3.61
C THR A 215 5.89 13.80 2.41
N ASN A 216 5.28 13.27 1.36
CA ASN A 216 5.95 12.84 0.13
C ASN A 216 7.02 11.75 0.32
N GLN A 217 6.88 10.91 1.33
CA GLN A 217 7.79 9.80 1.54
C GLN A 217 7.59 8.72 0.47
N ARG A 218 8.69 8.31 -0.17
CA ARG A 218 8.67 7.21 -1.13
C ARG A 218 8.74 5.86 -0.42
N VAL A 219 8.04 4.88 -1.00
CA VAL A 219 7.98 3.52 -0.45
C VAL A 219 8.92 2.61 -1.24
N THR A 220 9.70 1.82 -0.53
CA THR A 220 10.42 0.69 -1.10
C THR A 220 10.13 -0.57 -0.29
N LEU A 221 10.08 -1.72 -0.95
CA LEU A 221 9.93 -3.02 -0.30
C LEU A 221 11.31 -3.47 0.19
N SER A 222 11.42 -3.75 1.49
CA SER A 222 12.71 -4.13 2.11
C SER A 222 13.09 -5.55 1.73
N ARG A 223 14.35 -5.74 1.34
CA ARG A 223 14.90 -7.03 0.89
C ARG A 223 16.36 -7.18 1.30
N THR A 224 16.81 -8.42 1.41
CA THR A 224 18.19 -8.78 1.81
C THR A 224 19.13 -8.91 0.60
N ASP A 225 18.61 -8.85 -0.61
CA ASP A 225 19.34 -8.96 -1.87
C ASP A 225 18.82 -7.87 -2.85
N ASN A 226 19.21 -7.91 -4.11
CA ASN A 226 18.73 -6.99 -5.16
C ASN A 226 17.40 -7.40 -5.81
N TYR A 227 16.70 -8.39 -5.25
CA TYR A 227 15.38 -8.89 -5.67
C TYR A 227 14.54 -9.30 -4.46
N LEU A 228 13.22 -9.43 -4.64
CA LEU A 228 12.30 -9.80 -3.56
C LEU A 228 12.15 -11.30 -3.41
N TYR A 229 12.06 -12.02 -4.52
CA TYR A 229 11.98 -13.48 -4.56
C TYR A 229 12.47 -13.99 -5.89
N SER A 230 12.73 -15.29 -5.96
CA SER A 230 13.15 -15.93 -7.20
C SER A 230 12.58 -17.34 -7.32
N PHE A 231 12.56 -17.81 -8.57
CA PHE A 231 12.28 -19.20 -8.89
C PHE A 231 13.54 -19.90 -9.36
N LYS A 232 13.69 -21.15 -8.95
CA LYS A 232 14.70 -22.06 -9.48
C LYS A 232 14.13 -23.47 -9.56
N ALA A 233 14.37 -24.15 -10.66
CA ALA A 233 14.03 -25.57 -10.77
C ALA A 233 15.07 -26.42 -10.02
N TYR A 234 14.58 -27.33 -9.20
CA TYR A 234 15.38 -28.37 -8.57
C TYR A 234 14.78 -29.72 -8.93
N GLY A 235 15.46 -30.49 -9.75
CA GLY A 235 15.02 -31.83 -10.12
C GLY A 235 15.75 -32.89 -9.30
N ALA A 236 15.03 -33.86 -8.77
CA ALA A 236 15.65 -35.04 -8.20
C ALA A 236 16.07 -35.98 -9.35
N GLY A 237 17.37 -36.16 -9.52
CA GLY A 237 17.91 -37.22 -10.39
C GLY A 237 18.03 -36.90 -11.87
N ILE A 238 17.86 -35.67 -12.28
CA ILE A 238 17.80 -35.34 -13.69
C ILE A 238 18.80 -34.25 -13.99
N GLY A 239 19.92 -34.18 -14.03
CA GLY A 239 20.87 -33.14 -14.51
C GLY A 239 20.35 -31.70 -14.79
N ILE A 240 19.07 -31.43 -14.50
CA ILE A 240 18.41 -30.15 -14.69
C ILE A 240 18.95 -29.10 -13.72
N ASN A 241 19.36 -29.51 -12.54
CA ASN A 241 19.89 -28.63 -11.51
C ASN A 241 21.14 -27.88 -11.97
N ASP A 242 21.95 -28.48 -12.80
CA ASP A 242 23.20 -27.92 -13.29
C ASP A 242 22.97 -26.80 -14.33
N TYR A 243 21.76 -26.76 -14.90
CA TYR A 243 21.39 -25.83 -15.96
C TYR A 243 20.32 -24.81 -15.55
N SER A 244 19.72 -25.00 -14.39
CA SER A 244 18.72 -24.06 -13.90
C SER A 244 19.37 -22.91 -13.13
N TYR A 245 19.07 -21.71 -13.58
CA TYR A 245 19.46 -20.46 -12.92
C TYR A 245 18.27 -19.86 -12.21
N PHE A 246 18.46 -18.71 -11.58
CA PHE A 246 17.38 -18.00 -10.92
C PHE A 246 16.62 -17.08 -11.87
N LEU A 247 15.30 -17.15 -11.83
CA LEU A 247 14.42 -16.09 -12.30
C LEU A 247 14.11 -15.19 -11.11
N LYS A 248 14.78 -14.06 -11.02
CA LYS A 248 14.71 -13.09 -9.92
C LYS A 248 13.64 -12.05 -10.21
N ILE A 249 12.82 -11.77 -9.25
CA ILE A 249 11.68 -10.83 -9.37
C ILE A 249 11.87 -9.68 -8.37
N ASP A 250 11.81 -8.47 -8.88
CA ASP A 250 11.88 -7.25 -8.10
C ASP A 250 10.78 -6.27 -8.47
N PHE A 251 10.44 -5.35 -7.55
CA PHE A 251 9.43 -4.32 -7.75
C PHE A 251 10.00 -2.96 -7.45
N ASP A 252 9.77 -2.03 -8.37
CA ASP A 252 10.08 -0.63 -8.21
C ASP A 252 8.78 0.14 -7.88
N LEU A 253 8.68 0.59 -6.65
CA LEU A 253 7.57 1.41 -6.16
C LEU A 253 7.96 2.88 -6.00
N THR A 254 9.08 3.31 -6.57
CA THR A 254 9.59 4.68 -6.36
C THR A 254 8.69 5.78 -6.93
N ASP A 255 7.76 5.42 -7.81
CA ASP A 255 6.73 6.35 -8.29
C ASP A 255 5.54 6.49 -7.34
N ILE A 256 5.52 5.69 -6.26
CA ILE A 256 4.50 5.77 -5.23
C ILE A 256 5.00 6.68 -4.11
N VAL A 257 4.19 7.66 -3.77
CA VAL A 257 4.46 8.63 -2.71
C VAL A 257 3.39 8.53 -1.65
N LEU A 258 3.80 8.41 -0.40
CA LEU A 258 2.88 8.46 0.74
C LEU A 258 2.42 9.88 0.97
N THR A 259 1.12 10.05 1.11
CA THR A 259 0.50 11.33 1.44
C THR A 259 -0.36 11.17 2.68
N ASN A 260 -0.11 12.00 3.67
CA ASN A 260 -0.99 12.05 4.84
C ASN A 260 -2.31 12.71 4.48
N PRO A 261 -3.43 12.25 5.03
CA PRO A 261 -4.68 12.97 4.94
C PRO A 261 -4.49 14.39 5.47
N THR A 262 -4.77 15.38 4.65
CA THR A 262 -4.54 16.78 5.00
C THR A 262 -5.38 17.74 4.16
N CYS A 263 -5.63 18.93 4.67
CA CYS A 263 -6.12 20.07 3.89
C CYS A 263 -5.01 21.13 3.84
N PHE A 264 -4.81 21.75 2.68
CA PHE A 264 -3.70 22.69 2.50
C PHE A 264 -4.05 24.12 2.90
N THR A 265 -5.31 24.50 2.77
CA THR A 265 -5.76 25.86 3.08
C THR A 265 -7.13 25.84 3.76
N ALA A 266 -7.40 26.89 4.54
CA ALA A 266 -8.71 27.14 5.11
C ALA A 266 -9.07 28.61 4.86
N ALA A 267 -10.32 28.88 4.48
CA ALA A 267 -10.84 30.22 4.26
C ALA A 267 -12.22 30.37 4.91
N LEU A 268 -12.52 31.56 5.43
CA LEU A 268 -13.89 31.90 5.82
C LEU A 268 -14.74 32.14 4.58
N SER A 269 -15.99 31.69 4.62
CA SER A 269 -16.98 31.91 3.56
C SER A 269 -18.37 32.08 4.15
N GLY A 270 -19.27 32.70 3.39
CA GLY A 270 -20.63 33.00 3.80
C GLY A 270 -21.07 34.41 3.40
N SER A 271 -22.36 34.66 3.39
CA SER A 271 -22.93 35.95 2.97
C SER A 271 -22.52 37.13 3.87
N SER A 272 -22.21 36.85 5.13
CA SER A 272 -21.77 37.84 6.12
C SER A 272 -20.26 37.89 6.28
N VAL A 273 -19.48 37.20 5.41
CA VAL A 273 -18.03 37.12 5.51
C VAL A 273 -17.37 38.10 4.55
N SER A 274 -16.35 38.79 5.07
CA SER A 274 -15.47 39.66 4.28
C SER A 274 -14.02 39.39 4.70
N GLY A 275 -13.25 38.71 3.83
CA GLY A 275 -11.90 38.24 4.15
C GLY A 275 -11.89 37.29 5.35
N SER A 276 -11.25 37.68 6.45
CA SER A 276 -11.18 36.90 7.69
C SER A 276 -12.19 37.40 8.77
N THR A 277 -13.20 38.18 8.39
CA THR A 277 -14.13 38.78 9.29
C THR A 277 -15.57 38.37 9.04
N VAL A 278 -16.28 37.95 10.10
CA VAL A 278 -17.73 37.73 10.09
C VAL A 278 -18.40 39.01 10.58
N LYS A 279 -19.21 39.59 9.72
CA LYS A 279 -19.97 40.83 10.05
C LYS A 279 -21.22 40.46 10.85
N MET A 280 -21.31 40.91 12.08
CA MET A 280 -22.41 40.57 12.97
C MET A 280 -23.65 41.44 12.73
N GLY A 281 -23.51 42.64 12.15
CA GLY A 281 -24.57 43.61 12.03
C GLY A 281 -24.74 44.49 13.30
N ASP A 282 -25.74 45.36 13.28
CA ASP A 282 -26.02 46.32 14.37
C ASP A 282 -27.19 45.83 15.21
N TYR A 283 -27.05 45.85 16.53
CA TYR A 283 -28.06 45.39 17.47
C TYR A 283 -28.23 46.38 18.63
N THR A 284 -29.46 46.61 19.01
CA THR A 284 -29.77 47.30 20.27
C THR A 284 -29.53 46.36 21.47
N PRO A 285 -29.28 46.92 22.67
CA PRO A 285 -29.20 46.12 23.90
C PRO A 285 -30.41 45.21 24.14
N ALA A 286 -31.62 45.70 23.78
CA ALA A 286 -32.85 44.93 23.91
C ALA A 286 -32.88 43.70 22.97
N GLN A 287 -32.44 43.88 21.73
CA GLN A 287 -32.32 42.73 20.75
C GLN A 287 -31.34 41.69 21.23
N ILE A 288 -30.20 42.11 21.79
CA ILE A 288 -29.22 41.15 22.32
C ILE A 288 -29.78 40.36 23.51
N LYS A 289 -30.48 41.05 24.43
CA LYS A 289 -31.14 40.42 25.60
C LYS A 289 -32.25 39.44 25.19
N ASN A 290 -33.01 39.78 24.15
CA ASN A 290 -34.15 38.98 23.68
C ASN A 290 -33.70 37.86 22.71
N GLY A 291 -32.40 37.74 22.40
CA GLY A 291 -31.83 36.80 21.48
C GLY A 291 -31.50 37.41 20.13
N ALA A 292 -30.25 37.80 19.94
CA ALA A 292 -29.77 38.27 18.66
C ALA A 292 -29.82 37.12 17.61
N THR A 293 -30.08 37.51 16.36
CA THR A 293 -30.07 36.54 15.27
C THR A 293 -28.68 35.96 15.10
N ALA A 294 -28.57 34.64 14.98
CA ALA A 294 -27.33 33.98 14.70
C ALA A 294 -26.89 34.28 13.25
N VAL A 295 -25.62 34.56 13.06
CA VAL A 295 -25.00 34.84 11.78
C VAL A 295 -24.24 33.58 11.32
N PRO A 296 -24.69 32.91 10.28
CA PRO A 296 -24.02 31.72 9.76
C PRO A 296 -22.75 32.08 8.99
N PHE A 297 -21.74 31.22 9.10
CA PHE A 297 -20.52 31.28 8.32
C PHE A 297 -19.90 29.90 8.21
N ASP A 298 -19.05 29.72 7.23
CA ASP A 298 -18.33 28.46 7.01
C ASP A 298 -16.84 28.70 7.13
N ILE A 299 -16.13 27.64 7.58
CA ILE A 299 -14.70 27.48 7.35
C ILE A 299 -14.56 26.47 6.22
N THR A 300 -14.26 26.94 5.02
CA THR A 300 -14.07 26.08 3.87
C THR A 300 -12.63 25.60 3.83
N LEU A 301 -12.42 24.30 4.08
CA LEU A 301 -11.15 23.65 3.87
C LEU A 301 -10.99 23.39 2.37
N GLN A 302 -9.80 23.65 1.81
CA GLN A 302 -9.52 23.51 0.39
C GLN A 302 -8.35 22.56 0.15
N ASN A 303 -8.37 21.92 -1.01
CA ASN A 303 -7.34 20.95 -1.42
C ASN A 303 -7.19 19.84 -0.37
N CYS A 304 -8.29 19.35 0.17
CA CYS A 304 -8.30 18.25 1.10
C CYS A 304 -7.99 16.94 0.38
N ILE A 305 -7.04 16.18 0.90
CA ILE A 305 -6.70 14.84 0.44
C ILE A 305 -7.20 13.87 1.50
N ARG A 306 -8.31 13.20 1.23
CA ARG A 306 -8.86 12.11 2.05
C ARG A 306 -8.87 12.34 3.55
N VAL A 307 -9.24 13.53 3.96
CA VAL A 307 -9.39 13.85 5.38
C VAL A 307 -10.64 13.15 5.92
N ARG A 308 -10.44 12.24 6.84
CA ARG A 308 -11.48 11.36 7.35
C ARG A 308 -12.16 11.90 8.60
N ASN A 309 -11.39 12.52 9.48
CA ASN A 309 -11.84 13.10 10.72
C ASN A 309 -11.34 14.53 10.78
N ILE A 310 -12.25 15.46 10.94
CA ILE A 310 -11.92 16.86 11.10
C ILE A 310 -12.31 17.27 12.51
N GLU A 311 -11.35 17.74 13.28
CA GLU A 311 -11.58 18.27 14.62
C GLU A 311 -11.29 19.76 14.63
N THR A 312 -12.27 20.53 15.13
CA THR A 312 -12.14 21.97 15.24
C THR A 312 -12.22 22.40 16.70
N LYS A 313 -11.26 23.20 17.14
CA LYS A 313 -11.19 23.82 18.44
C LYS A 313 -11.13 25.34 18.30
N LEU A 314 -11.63 26.06 19.27
CA LEU A 314 -11.63 27.52 19.31
C LEU A 314 -10.59 28.02 20.31
N LYS A 315 -9.77 29.00 19.90
CA LYS A 315 -8.84 29.70 20.79
C LYS A 315 -9.10 31.21 20.73
N SER A 316 -9.00 31.87 21.84
CA SER A 316 -9.08 33.34 21.93
C SER A 316 -8.23 33.87 23.06
N ASN A 317 -7.63 35.02 22.84
CA ASN A 317 -6.88 35.74 23.89
C ASN A 317 -7.79 36.53 24.85
N LYS A 318 -9.08 36.72 24.47
CA LYS A 318 -10.01 37.49 25.29
C LYS A 318 -11.38 36.81 25.29
N VAL A 319 -11.82 36.42 26.46
CA VAL A 319 -13.10 35.75 26.68
C VAL A 319 -13.96 36.58 27.63
N GLY A 320 -15.26 36.29 27.66
CA GLY A 320 -16.21 37.00 28.56
C GLY A 320 -15.75 37.00 30.01
N SER A 321 -16.07 38.05 30.69
CA SER A 321 -15.69 38.22 32.11
C SER A 321 -16.44 37.24 33.00
N VAL A 322 -17.72 37.06 32.74
CA VAL A 322 -18.62 36.14 33.46
C VAL A 322 -18.79 34.85 32.66
N SER A 323 -19.23 34.94 31.40
CA SER A 323 -19.48 33.80 30.53
C SER A 323 -18.23 33.46 29.70
N LYS A 324 -17.41 32.53 30.19
CA LYS A 324 -16.14 32.16 29.58
C LYS A 324 -16.27 31.50 28.18
N GLU A 325 -17.48 31.14 27.80
CA GLU A 325 -17.78 30.59 26.46
C GLU A 325 -17.94 31.68 25.39
N LEU A 326 -17.97 32.96 25.79
CA LEU A 326 -18.09 34.09 24.88
C LEU A 326 -16.71 34.62 24.46
N LEU A 327 -16.58 35.02 23.22
CA LEU A 327 -15.48 35.87 22.76
C LEU A 327 -15.77 37.33 23.17
N ALA A 328 -14.88 37.93 23.93
CA ALA A 328 -15.07 39.28 24.43
C ALA A 328 -14.64 40.35 23.42
N ASN A 329 -15.16 41.58 23.62
CA ASN A 329 -14.73 42.73 22.84
C ASN A 329 -13.22 43.00 23.03
N THR A 330 -12.48 43.07 21.95
CA THR A 330 -11.05 43.40 21.97
C THR A 330 -10.76 44.89 21.92
N LEU A 331 -11.77 45.69 21.51
CA LEU A 331 -11.65 47.12 21.49
C LEU A 331 -11.61 47.65 22.94
N THR A 332 -10.93 48.75 23.10
CA THR A 332 -10.80 49.49 24.38
C THR A 332 -11.11 50.98 24.14
N GLY A 333 -11.61 51.64 25.14
CA GLY A 333 -12.00 53.06 25.06
C GLY A 333 -13.47 53.29 25.34
N ASN A 334 -13.89 54.55 25.24
CA ASN A 334 -15.25 54.99 25.60
C ASN A 334 -16.29 54.51 24.58
N ASP A 335 -15.88 54.32 23.34
CA ASP A 335 -16.76 53.87 22.25
C ASP A 335 -16.85 52.34 22.12
N ALA A 336 -16.17 51.59 22.98
CA ALA A 336 -16.20 50.15 22.96
C ALA A 336 -17.44 49.61 23.70
N ALA A 337 -18.23 48.76 23.05
CA ALA A 337 -19.34 48.05 23.66
C ALA A 337 -18.90 47.23 24.87
N LYS A 338 -19.69 47.27 25.97
CA LYS A 338 -19.43 46.46 27.17
C LYS A 338 -20.60 45.52 27.47
N GLY A 339 -20.34 44.52 28.29
CA GLY A 339 -21.34 43.53 28.72
C GLY A 339 -21.88 42.63 27.61
N VAL A 340 -21.18 42.54 26.51
CA VAL A 340 -21.54 41.73 25.36
C VAL A 340 -20.35 40.88 24.85
N GLY A 341 -20.64 39.72 24.35
CA GLY A 341 -19.68 38.84 23.68
C GLY A 341 -20.31 38.04 22.55
N VAL A 342 -19.50 37.30 21.81
CA VAL A 342 -19.96 36.44 20.73
C VAL A 342 -19.84 34.98 21.15
N LEU A 343 -20.95 34.25 21.05
CA LEU A 343 -21.00 32.79 21.13
C LEU A 343 -20.74 32.20 19.77
N ILE A 344 -19.85 31.23 19.70
CA ILE A 344 -19.59 30.45 18.49
C ILE A 344 -20.13 29.02 18.66
N GLU A 345 -20.93 28.60 17.71
CA GLU A 345 -21.51 27.27 17.69
C GLU A 345 -21.16 26.54 16.38
N GLY A 346 -20.76 25.27 16.47
CA GLY A 346 -20.75 24.38 15.33
C GLY A 346 -22.14 23.82 15.06
N LEU A 347 -22.57 23.85 13.80
CA LEU A 347 -23.90 23.37 13.43
C LEU A 347 -23.95 21.84 13.45
N LYS A 348 -25.17 21.31 13.53
CA LYS A 348 -25.37 19.86 13.50
C LYS A 348 -24.90 19.29 12.17
N ASN A 349 -24.11 18.21 12.23
CA ASN A 349 -23.72 17.38 11.08
C ASN A 349 -23.90 15.88 11.42
N THR A 350 -23.34 14.98 10.63
CA THR A 350 -23.44 13.53 10.85
C THR A 350 -22.61 13.03 12.05
N LYS A 351 -21.60 13.80 12.50
CA LYS A 351 -20.68 13.46 13.61
C LYS A 351 -20.94 14.20 14.89
N SER A 352 -21.46 15.41 14.82
CA SER A 352 -21.69 16.27 15.96
C SER A 352 -23.12 16.77 15.97
N ALA A 353 -23.74 16.76 17.14
CA ALA A 353 -24.89 17.63 17.40
C ALA A 353 -24.43 19.08 17.35
N GLN A 354 -25.37 20.03 17.19
CA GLN A 354 -25.06 21.45 17.40
C GLN A 354 -24.46 21.66 18.80
N MET A 355 -23.31 22.34 18.85
CA MET A 355 -22.58 22.52 20.10
C MET A 355 -21.86 23.87 20.16
N VAL A 356 -21.75 24.40 21.38
CA VAL A 356 -20.93 25.58 21.65
C VAL A 356 -19.46 25.23 21.60
N LEU A 357 -18.67 25.97 20.82
CA LEU A 357 -17.22 25.93 20.88
C LEU A 357 -16.72 26.85 21.98
N LYS A 358 -16.33 26.26 23.09
CA LYS A 358 -15.78 27.00 24.23
C LYS A 358 -14.34 27.41 23.97
N PRO A 359 -14.02 28.72 23.98
CA PRO A 359 -12.66 29.15 23.72
C PRO A 359 -11.68 28.59 24.76
N ASN A 360 -10.50 28.12 24.29
CA ASN A 360 -9.42 27.61 25.13
C ASN A 360 -9.73 26.32 25.91
N ASP A 361 -10.88 25.69 25.69
CA ASP A 361 -11.25 24.41 26.29
C ASP A 361 -10.78 23.27 25.37
N ALA A 362 -9.80 22.49 25.84
CA ALA A 362 -9.22 21.37 25.08
C ALA A 362 -10.24 20.24 24.80
N THR A 363 -11.32 20.17 25.60
CA THR A 363 -12.37 19.16 25.48
C THR A 363 -13.52 19.60 24.58
N SER A 364 -13.63 20.91 24.28
CA SER A 364 -14.63 21.45 23.37
C SER A 364 -14.20 21.25 21.92
N ILE A 365 -14.52 20.07 21.36
CA ILE A 365 -14.10 19.63 20.04
C ILE A 365 -15.34 19.45 19.18
N TYR A 366 -15.46 20.25 18.12
CA TYR A 366 -16.45 20.05 17.07
C TYR A 366 -15.86 19.10 16.01
N LYS A 367 -16.59 18.03 15.68
CA LYS A 367 -16.16 16.99 14.75
C LYS A 367 -16.98 17.04 13.49
N ASP A 368 -16.31 16.86 12.35
CA ASP A 368 -16.96 16.76 11.05
C ASP A 368 -16.24 15.71 10.19
N TYR A 369 -16.81 15.41 9.04
CA TYR A 369 -16.25 14.52 8.03
C TYR A 369 -16.08 15.24 6.71
N GLU A 370 -15.17 14.74 5.94
CA GLU A 370 -15.21 14.94 4.50
C GLU A 370 -16.46 14.25 3.90
N THR A 371 -17.08 14.87 2.91
CA THR A 371 -18.32 14.41 2.28
C THR A 371 -18.16 13.14 1.46
N GLU A 372 -16.96 12.82 1.01
CA GLU A 372 -16.65 11.54 0.39
C GLU A 372 -16.27 10.53 1.48
N ASP A 373 -17.24 9.74 1.89
CA ASP A 373 -17.06 8.69 2.90
C ASP A 373 -16.29 7.51 2.32
N ASP A 374 -14.99 7.68 2.15
CA ASP A 374 -14.08 6.59 1.85
C ASP A 374 -13.33 6.20 3.12
N THR A 375 -13.73 5.08 3.68
CA THR A 375 -13.19 4.55 4.92
C THR A 375 -11.86 3.83 4.73
N THR A 376 -11.41 3.64 3.48
CA THR A 376 -10.19 2.92 3.14
C THR A 376 -9.16 3.82 2.48
N GLY A 377 -7.88 3.54 2.68
CA GLY A 377 -6.81 4.15 1.92
C GLY A 377 -6.92 3.80 0.44
N GLY A 378 -6.20 4.50 -0.42
CA GLY A 378 -6.24 4.26 -1.85
C GLY A 378 -5.08 4.87 -2.60
N ILE A 379 -5.03 4.59 -3.90
CA ILE A 379 -4.08 5.17 -4.84
C ILE A 379 -4.79 6.27 -5.60
N TYR A 380 -4.25 7.48 -5.51
CA TYR A 380 -4.80 8.66 -6.18
C TYR A 380 -3.77 9.20 -7.18
N PRO A 381 -3.87 8.81 -8.47
CA PRO A 381 -3.02 9.36 -9.52
C PRO A 381 -3.27 10.86 -9.67
N ASP A 382 -2.21 11.66 -9.75
CA ASP A 382 -2.25 13.11 -10.03
C ASP A 382 -3.16 13.95 -9.10
N LYS A 383 -3.46 13.48 -7.92
CA LYS A 383 -4.34 14.15 -6.97
C LYS A 383 -3.56 15.00 -5.95
N GLY A 384 -3.10 16.18 -6.38
CA GLY A 384 -2.96 17.34 -5.49
C GLY A 384 -4.23 18.16 -5.37
N ASN A 385 -5.30 17.78 -6.08
CA ASN A 385 -6.54 18.53 -6.18
C ASN A 385 -7.60 17.86 -5.29
N GLY A 386 -7.52 18.11 -4.00
CA GLY A 386 -8.53 17.70 -3.05
C GLY A 386 -9.86 18.43 -3.25
N THR A 387 -10.91 17.86 -2.72
CA THR A 387 -12.22 18.47 -2.63
C THR A 387 -12.20 19.61 -1.60
N SER A 388 -13.13 20.55 -1.69
CA SER A 388 -13.37 21.53 -0.64
C SER A 388 -14.39 20.98 0.34
N GLN A 389 -14.12 21.18 1.64
CA GLN A 389 -15.00 20.75 2.73
C GLN A 389 -15.44 21.97 3.54
N PRO A 390 -16.70 22.39 3.49
CA PRO A 390 -17.21 23.43 4.37
C PRO A 390 -17.52 22.86 5.74
N LEU A 391 -17.03 23.53 6.78
CA LEU A 391 -17.39 23.31 8.17
C LEU A 391 -18.36 24.43 8.60
N HIS A 392 -19.55 24.07 9.02
CA HIS A 392 -20.65 25.01 9.24
C HIS A 392 -20.71 25.49 10.67
N PHE A 393 -20.67 26.83 10.84
CA PHE A 393 -20.72 27.51 12.13
C PHE A 393 -21.75 28.64 12.14
N GLN A 394 -22.05 29.11 13.34
CA GLN A 394 -22.78 30.35 13.53
C GLN A 394 -22.19 31.14 14.70
N ALA A 395 -22.32 32.45 14.59
CA ALA A 395 -21.92 33.40 15.61
C ALA A 395 -23.15 34.18 16.12
N THR A 396 -23.29 34.31 17.44
CA THR A 396 -24.44 34.98 18.05
C THR A 396 -23.96 35.96 19.11
N LEU A 397 -24.41 37.22 19.06
CA LEU A 397 -24.19 38.19 20.12
C LEU A 397 -25.01 37.81 21.36
N LYS A 398 -24.38 37.78 22.52
CA LYS A 398 -24.97 37.43 23.80
C LYS A 398 -24.54 38.41 24.89
N GLN A 399 -25.38 38.63 25.89
CA GLN A 399 -25.00 39.36 27.09
C GLN A 399 -23.99 38.54 27.91
N ASP A 400 -22.94 39.17 28.42
CA ASP A 400 -21.93 38.52 29.25
C ASP A 400 -22.44 38.39 30.70
N GLY A 401 -23.11 37.28 30.99
CA GLY A 401 -23.76 37.05 32.24
C GLY A 401 -24.83 38.13 32.54
N ASN A 402 -24.69 38.80 33.67
CA ASN A 402 -25.59 39.87 34.08
C ASN A 402 -25.00 41.28 33.93
N ILE A 403 -23.87 41.40 33.22
CA ILE A 403 -23.24 42.71 32.99
C ILE A 403 -24.15 43.55 32.11
N ALA A 404 -24.40 44.81 32.52
CA ALA A 404 -25.22 45.74 31.73
C ALA A 404 -24.57 45.94 30.34
N ILE A 405 -25.39 45.90 29.29
CA ILE A 405 -24.90 46.13 27.91
C ILE A 405 -24.80 47.66 27.72
N GLU A 406 -23.59 48.14 27.47
CA GLU A 406 -23.32 49.52 27.04
C GLU A 406 -23.11 49.51 25.52
N PRO A 407 -23.86 50.38 24.79
CA PRO A 407 -23.69 50.50 23.33
C PRO A 407 -22.28 50.93 22.95
N GLY A 408 -21.82 50.51 21.78
CA GLY A 408 -20.54 50.90 21.25
C GLY A 408 -20.03 49.88 20.18
N ASP A 409 -18.84 50.11 19.73
CA ASP A 409 -18.21 49.25 18.74
C ASP A 409 -17.78 47.93 19.35
N PHE A 410 -17.96 46.85 18.56
CA PHE A 410 -17.61 45.49 18.99
C PHE A 410 -16.71 44.83 17.98
N LYS A 411 -15.61 44.25 18.46
CA LYS A 411 -14.72 43.40 17.71
C LYS A 411 -14.20 42.26 18.60
N ALA A 412 -14.43 41.03 18.23
CA ALA A 412 -13.82 39.88 18.87
C ALA A 412 -12.87 39.15 17.91
N THR A 413 -11.85 38.54 18.44
CA THR A 413 -10.88 37.76 17.66
C THR A 413 -10.75 36.34 18.21
N SER A 414 -10.67 35.39 17.31
CA SER A 414 -10.43 33.99 17.65
C SER A 414 -9.64 33.29 16.58
N THR A 415 -9.06 32.17 16.96
CA THR A 415 -8.37 31.25 16.03
C THR A 415 -9.10 29.92 16.06
N PHE A 416 -9.57 29.47 14.90
CA PHE A 416 -10.04 28.11 14.71
C PHE A 416 -8.84 27.22 14.45
N GLN A 417 -8.60 26.27 15.33
CA GLN A 417 -7.58 25.25 15.16
C GLN A 417 -8.25 24.02 14.58
N VAL A 418 -8.04 23.79 13.28
CA VAL A 418 -8.55 22.63 12.56
C VAL A 418 -7.45 21.58 12.43
N THR A 419 -7.74 20.34 12.80
CA THR A 419 -6.85 19.20 12.71
C THR A 419 -7.59 18.02 12.12
N SER A 420 -6.85 17.12 11.50
CA SER A 420 -7.31 15.82 11.00
C SER A 420 -6.45 14.73 11.65
N PRO A 421 -6.88 14.22 12.81
CA PRO A 421 -6.14 13.21 13.55
C PRO A 421 -6.15 11.83 12.87
#